data_549efe953b29fe12904146334e31f9c7
#
_entry.id   549efe953b29fe12904146334e31f9c7
#
_cell.length_a   1.000
_cell.length_b   1.000
_cell.length_c   1.000
_cell.angle_alpha   90.00
_cell.angle_beta   90.00
_cell.angle_gamma   90.00
#
_symmetry.space_group_name_H-M   'P 1'
#
loop_
_entity.id
_entity.type
_entity.pdbx_description
1 polymer ?
#
loop_
_entity_poly.entity_id
_entity_poly.type
_entity_poly.pdbx_seq_one_letter_code
_entity_poly.pdbx_strand_id
1 'polypeptide(L)'
;MVKELKFSEDARQSMKVGVDKLANAVKITLGPKGRNVVLDRKFGSPLITNDGVSIAKEIELEDPYENMGAKLVAEVANKTNEIAGDGTTTATILAQAMITEGLKNVTSGANPIGIRKGMERAVKVAVERLREISVIVDSKDKIAQVGAISAADEEIGKFISEAMDRVGNDGVITIEESQALDTTLEVVEGMQFDRGYLSPYMVSDTEKMVADLDNPYVLVTDKKISAVQEILPVLEEVVAAAKPLLIIADDVEQEAVATLVVNKLRGTFNVVAVKAPGFGERRKAILEDIAILTGGTLITDDLGLELKDANITMLGKAAKVNVTKDNTVIVGGKGDKEKIETRTQQIKALYAESSSEFDREKLQERLAKLSGGVAVIKVGAATETELKERKLRIEDALNSTRAAVEEGIVPGGGTALVQVISEVEKLEAIGDEQTGINIIKKALEAPVRQIAENAGLESSVIVAKLKEVEVGYGFNAATEEWVDMIKAGIVDPTKVTRSALQNAASVSSLFLSTEAVVADVSKDEPMQPQMPMM
;
A
#
# COMPACT_ATOMS: atom_id res chain seq x y z
N MET A 1 -32.31 3.12 -14.39
CA MET A 1 -32.16 3.99 -13.21
C MET A 1 -32.37 5.42 -13.63
N VAL A 2 -33.11 6.20 -12.83
CA VAL A 2 -33.30 7.64 -13.10
C VAL A 2 -32.09 8.37 -12.54
N LYS A 3 -31.57 9.35 -13.28
CA LYS A 3 -30.44 10.18 -12.85
C LYS A 3 -30.98 11.52 -12.33
N GLU A 4 -30.42 11.99 -11.24
CA GLU A 4 -30.63 13.34 -10.72
C GLU A 4 -29.35 14.14 -10.91
N LEU A 5 -29.49 15.41 -11.28
CA LEU A 5 -28.38 16.29 -11.57
C LEU A 5 -28.41 17.49 -10.64
N LYS A 6 -27.24 17.83 -10.09
CA LYS A 6 -26.99 19.13 -9.43
C LYS A 6 -25.93 19.88 -10.22
N PHE A 7 -26.00 21.20 -10.20
CA PHE A 7 -25.11 22.05 -10.97
C PHE A 7 -24.46 23.12 -10.09
N SER A 8 -23.36 23.65 -10.60
CA SER A 8 -22.69 24.83 -10.06
C SER A 8 -22.37 24.74 -8.57
N GLU A 9 -22.77 25.70 -7.78
CA GLU A 9 -22.47 25.79 -6.36
C GLU A 9 -23.16 24.67 -5.55
N ASP A 10 -24.43 24.35 -5.84
CA ASP A 10 -25.18 23.32 -5.14
C ASP A 10 -24.50 21.95 -5.25
N ALA A 11 -23.96 21.63 -6.44
CA ALA A 11 -23.20 20.41 -6.68
C ALA A 11 -21.93 20.36 -5.81
N ARG A 12 -21.13 21.43 -5.85
CA ARG A 12 -19.87 21.52 -5.11
C ARG A 12 -20.08 21.54 -3.60
N GLN A 13 -21.09 22.25 -3.10
CA GLN A 13 -21.39 22.30 -1.66
C GLN A 13 -21.87 20.94 -1.12
N SER A 14 -22.74 20.25 -1.86
CA SER A 14 -23.16 18.90 -1.46
C SER A 14 -21.99 17.92 -1.36
N MET A 15 -21.10 17.91 -2.36
CA MET A 15 -19.90 17.08 -2.31
C MET A 15 -18.95 17.50 -1.18
N LYS A 16 -18.82 18.81 -0.90
CA LYS A 16 -17.95 19.31 0.18
C LYS A 16 -18.37 18.79 1.55
N VAL A 17 -19.66 18.68 1.81
CA VAL A 17 -20.14 18.07 3.07
C VAL A 17 -19.58 16.65 3.23
N GLY A 18 -19.57 15.86 2.17
CA GLY A 18 -18.98 14.51 2.18
C GLY A 18 -17.48 14.52 2.41
N VAL A 19 -16.75 15.44 1.74
CA VAL A 19 -15.31 15.67 1.98
C VAL A 19 -15.06 15.94 3.47
N ASP A 20 -15.84 16.85 4.06
CA ASP A 20 -15.66 17.23 5.46
C ASP A 20 -16.00 16.09 6.42
N LYS A 21 -17.05 15.33 6.17
CA LYS A 21 -17.42 14.16 7.00
C LYS A 21 -16.29 13.13 7.04
N LEU A 22 -15.75 12.76 5.89
CA LEU A 22 -14.65 11.81 5.81
C LEU A 22 -13.37 12.39 6.43
N ALA A 23 -12.94 13.57 6.02
CA ALA A 23 -11.70 14.15 6.50
C ALA A 23 -11.73 14.42 8.01
N ASN A 24 -12.87 14.83 8.57
CA ASN A 24 -13.02 15.04 10.01
C ASN A 24 -12.92 13.73 10.82
N ALA A 25 -13.36 12.60 10.26
CA ALA A 25 -13.18 11.30 10.90
C ALA A 25 -11.70 10.83 10.86
N VAL A 26 -11.00 11.12 9.76
CA VAL A 26 -9.60 10.71 9.58
C VAL A 26 -8.62 11.60 10.34
N LYS A 27 -8.77 12.92 10.29
CA LYS A 27 -7.77 13.89 10.81
C LYS A 27 -7.50 13.82 12.31
N ILE A 28 -8.44 13.27 13.10
CA ILE A 28 -8.28 13.12 14.56
C ILE A 28 -7.19 12.10 14.92
N THR A 29 -6.77 11.27 13.97
CA THR A 29 -5.74 10.26 14.20
C THR A 29 -4.31 10.80 14.04
N LEU A 30 -4.15 12.01 13.46
CA LEU A 30 -2.83 12.54 13.11
C LEU A 30 -2.00 12.98 14.31
N GLY A 31 -0.74 12.59 14.30
CA GLY A 31 0.29 13.05 15.25
C GLY A 31 0.34 12.26 16.57
N PRO A 32 1.31 12.60 17.46
CA PRO A 32 1.60 11.80 18.65
C PRO A 32 0.48 11.83 19.72
N LYS A 33 -0.42 12.80 19.66
CA LYS A 33 -1.62 12.88 20.52
C LYS A 33 -2.90 12.59 19.70
N GLY A 34 -2.76 11.97 18.52
CA GLY A 34 -3.86 11.45 17.71
C GLY A 34 -4.65 10.36 18.45
N ARG A 35 -5.91 10.18 18.06
CA ARG A 35 -6.85 9.23 18.71
C ARG A 35 -7.32 8.19 17.71
N ASN A 36 -7.71 7.04 18.23
CA ASN A 36 -8.27 5.97 17.41
C ASN A 36 -9.73 6.25 17.02
N VAL A 37 -10.12 5.68 15.89
CA VAL A 37 -11.49 5.60 15.41
C VAL A 37 -11.98 4.16 15.59
N VAL A 38 -13.25 4.00 15.98
CA VAL A 38 -13.89 2.69 16.08
C VAL A 38 -14.78 2.51 14.86
N LEU A 39 -14.51 1.47 14.09
CA LEU A 39 -15.26 1.09 12.90
C LEU A 39 -16.16 -0.09 13.22
N ASP A 40 -17.45 0.04 12.91
CA ASP A 40 -18.41 -1.06 13.06
C ASP A 40 -18.16 -2.13 11.99
N ARG A 41 -18.33 -3.38 12.34
CA ARG A 41 -18.22 -4.50 11.40
C ARG A 41 -19.47 -5.35 11.44
N LYS A 42 -19.98 -5.71 10.29
CA LYS A 42 -21.17 -6.58 10.16
C LYS A 42 -20.98 -7.94 10.83
N PHE A 43 -19.74 -8.41 10.93
CA PHE A 43 -19.38 -9.67 11.57
C PHE A 43 -18.09 -9.49 12.39
N GLY A 44 -18.06 -10.02 13.62
CA GLY A 44 -16.92 -9.94 14.51
C GLY A 44 -16.94 -8.71 15.43
N SER A 45 -15.79 -8.43 16.05
CA SER A 45 -15.61 -7.28 16.93
C SER A 45 -15.37 -6.00 16.11
N PRO A 46 -15.81 -4.82 16.61
CA PRO A 46 -15.45 -3.54 16.01
C PRO A 46 -13.93 -3.41 15.84
N LEU A 47 -13.51 -2.79 14.75
CA LEU A 47 -12.10 -2.48 14.51
C LEU A 47 -11.76 -1.14 15.16
N ILE A 48 -10.73 -1.13 16.00
CA ILE A 48 -10.14 0.09 16.55
C ILE A 48 -8.86 0.36 15.77
N THR A 49 -8.79 1.51 15.11
CA THR A 49 -7.64 1.86 14.25
C THR A 49 -7.39 3.36 14.22
N ASN A 50 -6.15 3.73 13.93
CA ASN A 50 -5.72 5.09 13.59
C ASN A 50 -5.25 5.19 12.12
N ASP A 51 -5.31 4.11 11.36
CA ASP A 51 -4.95 4.12 9.94
C ASP A 51 -6.00 4.85 9.10
N GLY A 52 -5.54 5.92 8.45
CA GLY A 52 -6.39 6.82 7.65
C GLY A 52 -7.04 6.13 6.46
N VAL A 53 -6.36 5.20 5.79
CA VAL A 53 -6.94 4.51 4.63
C VAL A 53 -8.03 3.52 5.02
N SER A 54 -7.84 2.78 6.12
CA SER A 54 -8.86 1.88 6.67
C SER A 54 -10.13 2.66 7.06
N ILE A 55 -9.96 3.81 7.72
CA ILE A 55 -11.09 4.67 8.07
C ILE A 55 -11.79 5.20 6.81
N ALA A 56 -11.02 5.69 5.83
CA ALA A 56 -11.58 6.29 4.62
C ALA A 56 -12.38 5.28 3.77
N LYS A 57 -11.98 4.01 3.74
CA LYS A 57 -12.67 2.94 3.01
C LYS A 57 -14.02 2.56 3.62
N GLU A 58 -14.17 2.65 4.93
CA GLU A 58 -15.39 2.28 5.64
C GLU A 58 -16.47 3.38 5.63
N ILE A 59 -16.11 4.60 5.23
CA ILE A 59 -17.07 5.71 5.22
C ILE A 59 -17.90 5.68 3.95
N GLU A 60 -19.16 5.29 4.10
CA GLU A 60 -20.20 5.35 3.07
C GLU A 60 -21.37 6.20 3.57
N LEU A 61 -21.79 7.19 2.78
CA LEU A 61 -22.82 8.15 3.17
C LEU A 61 -24.12 7.88 2.42
N GLU A 62 -25.26 8.10 3.09
CA GLU A 62 -26.60 7.88 2.52
C GLU A 62 -26.90 8.83 1.36
N ASP A 63 -26.55 10.12 1.48
CA ASP A 63 -26.72 11.08 0.40
C ASP A 63 -25.71 10.81 -0.72
N PRO A 64 -26.16 10.52 -1.95
CA PRO A 64 -25.27 10.13 -3.05
C PRO A 64 -24.31 11.25 -3.46
N TYR A 65 -24.67 12.51 -3.29
CA TYR A 65 -23.81 13.66 -3.62
C TYR A 65 -22.72 13.85 -2.56
N GLU A 66 -23.06 13.74 -1.29
CA GLU A 66 -22.08 13.73 -0.21
C GLU A 66 -21.14 12.53 -0.35
N ASN A 67 -21.68 11.35 -0.66
CA ASN A 67 -20.91 10.14 -0.84
C ASN A 67 -19.90 10.25 -1.99
N MET A 68 -20.24 10.95 -3.08
CA MET A 68 -19.28 11.23 -4.15
C MET A 68 -18.11 12.10 -3.65
N GLY A 69 -18.39 13.11 -2.85
CA GLY A 69 -17.36 13.94 -2.23
C GLY A 69 -16.44 13.14 -1.30
N ALA A 70 -17.02 12.28 -0.46
CA ALA A 70 -16.27 11.38 0.42
C ALA A 70 -15.39 10.41 -0.41
N LYS A 71 -15.94 9.78 -1.45
CA LYS A 71 -15.20 8.84 -2.33
C LYS A 71 -14.02 9.51 -3.05
N LEU A 72 -14.13 10.78 -3.46
CA LEU A 72 -13.02 11.51 -4.07
C LEU A 72 -11.86 11.71 -3.09
N VAL A 73 -12.13 11.97 -1.82
CA VAL A 73 -11.07 12.09 -0.80
C VAL A 73 -10.56 10.72 -0.37
N ALA A 74 -11.42 9.70 -0.31
CA ALA A 74 -10.98 8.32 -0.10
C ALA A 74 -10.00 7.86 -1.20
N GLU A 75 -10.21 8.29 -2.45
CA GLU A 75 -9.28 8.02 -3.56
C GLU A 75 -7.90 8.65 -3.32
N VAL A 76 -7.82 9.85 -2.72
CA VAL A 76 -6.55 10.48 -2.32
C VAL A 76 -5.79 9.60 -1.33
N ALA A 77 -6.47 9.10 -0.30
CA ALA A 77 -5.89 8.21 0.70
C ALA A 77 -5.43 6.90 0.07
N ASN A 78 -6.28 6.27 -0.78
CA ASN A 78 -5.96 5.02 -1.46
C ASN A 78 -4.73 5.15 -2.37
N LYS A 79 -4.67 6.21 -3.20
CA LYS A 79 -3.53 6.45 -4.09
C LYS A 79 -2.23 6.71 -3.33
N THR A 80 -2.31 7.40 -2.21
CA THR A 80 -1.14 7.66 -1.37
C THR A 80 -0.64 6.35 -0.74
N ASN A 81 -1.56 5.52 -0.27
CA ASN A 81 -1.23 4.18 0.23
C ASN A 81 -0.60 3.28 -0.83
N GLU A 82 -1.15 3.25 -2.05
CA GLU A 82 -0.59 2.46 -3.17
C GLU A 82 0.85 2.87 -3.53
N ILE A 83 1.17 4.17 -3.48
CA ILE A 83 2.48 4.69 -3.91
C ILE A 83 3.53 4.63 -2.79
N ALA A 84 3.12 4.96 -1.57
CA ALA A 84 4.05 5.18 -0.46
C ALA A 84 3.79 4.28 0.76
N GLY A 85 2.65 3.61 0.82
CA GLY A 85 2.27 2.70 1.90
C GLY A 85 1.94 3.39 3.23
N ASP A 86 2.00 4.73 3.28
CA ASP A 86 1.78 5.57 4.46
C ASP A 86 1.35 7.00 4.02
N GLY A 87 1.07 7.90 5.00
CA GLY A 87 0.74 9.31 4.75
C GLY A 87 -0.70 9.57 4.32
N THR A 88 -1.59 8.61 4.46
CA THR A 88 -2.99 8.66 4.03
C THR A 88 -3.78 9.74 4.76
N THR A 89 -3.55 9.90 6.07
CA THR A 89 -4.15 10.95 6.90
C THR A 89 -3.68 12.34 6.47
N THR A 90 -2.37 12.51 6.25
CA THR A 90 -1.80 13.79 5.77
C THR A 90 -2.36 14.18 4.40
N ALA A 91 -2.48 13.22 3.48
CA ALA A 91 -3.04 13.43 2.15
C ALA A 91 -4.52 13.88 2.21
N THR A 92 -5.31 13.25 3.08
CA THR A 92 -6.72 13.58 3.35
C THR A 92 -6.87 15.01 3.87
N ILE A 93 -6.03 15.42 4.83
CA ILE A 93 -6.03 16.77 5.42
C ILE A 93 -5.64 17.82 4.37
N LEU A 94 -4.60 17.55 3.59
CA LEU A 94 -4.18 18.43 2.49
C LEU A 94 -5.29 18.61 1.47
N ALA A 95 -5.98 17.54 1.07
CA ALA A 95 -7.09 17.61 0.13
C ALA A 95 -8.25 18.43 0.69
N GLN A 96 -8.66 18.20 1.94
CA GLN A 96 -9.69 18.99 2.61
C GLN A 96 -9.33 20.48 2.64
N ALA A 97 -8.09 20.83 2.98
CA ALA A 97 -7.62 22.19 3.05
C ALA A 97 -7.64 22.87 1.67
N MET A 98 -7.13 22.18 0.63
CA MET A 98 -7.14 22.68 -0.75
C MET A 98 -8.55 22.90 -1.29
N ILE A 99 -9.46 21.95 -1.09
CA ILE A 99 -10.86 22.05 -1.49
C ILE A 99 -11.54 23.21 -0.75
N THR A 100 -11.34 23.31 0.56
CA THR A 100 -11.96 24.36 1.37
C THR A 100 -11.52 25.76 0.96
N GLU A 101 -10.21 25.97 0.78
CA GLU A 101 -9.70 27.27 0.34
C GLU A 101 -10.03 27.54 -1.14
N GLY A 102 -9.97 26.52 -1.97
CA GLY A 102 -10.30 26.64 -3.40
C GLY A 102 -11.76 27.03 -3.64
N LEU A 103 -12.71 26.41 -2.94
CA LEU A 103 -14.13 26.73 -3.07
C LEU A 103 -14.47 28.18 -2.72
N LYS A 104 -13.83 28.77 -1.71
CA LYS A 104 -14.03 30.19 -1.37
C LYS A 104 -13.76 31.10 -2.57
N ASN A 105 -12.73 30.79 -3.34
CA ASN A 105 -12.31 31.54 -4.49
C ASN A 105 -13.19 31.26 -5.73
N VAL A 106 -13.54 29.99 -5.98
CA VAL A 106 -14.41 29.58 -7.10
C VAL A 106 -15.81 30.20 -6.93
N THR A 107 -16.38 30.12 -5.72
CA THR A 107 -17.67 30.76 -5.40
C THR A 107 -17.61 32.28 -5.57
N SER A 108 -16.45 32.90 -5.36
CA SER A 108 -16.22 34.35 -5.62
C SER A 108 -15.97 34.67 -7.08
N GLY A 109 -16.05 33.71 -8.00
CA GLY A 109 -15.95 33.91 -9.46
C GLY A 109 -14.56 33.65 -10.06
N ALA A 110 -13.61 33.14 -9.32
CA ALA A 110 -12.30 32.77 -9.86
C ALA A 110 -12.41 31.57 -10.84
N ASN A 111 -11.63 31.60 -11.91
CA ASN A 111 -11.63 30.54 -12.93
C ASN A 111 -10.88 29.28 -12.42
N PRO A 112 -11.58 28.14 -12.29
CA PRO A 112 -10.97 26.89 -11.79
C PRO A 112 -9.77 26.41 -12.62
N ILE A 113 -9.74 26.69 -13.91
CA ILE A 113 -8.63 26.30 -14.79
C ILE A 113 -7.37 27.10 -14.47
N GLY A 114 -7.52 28.41 -14.18
CA GLY A 114 -6.42 29.25 -13.70
C GLY A 114 -5.90 28.78 -12.34
N ILE A 115 -6.81 28.53 -11.40
CA ILE A 115 -6.49 28.01 -10.08
C ILE A 115 -5.70 26.70 -10.20
N ARG A 116 -6.17 25.75 -11.02
CA ARG A 116 -5.49 24.46 -11.25
C ARG A 116 -4.04 24.65 -11.71
N LYS A 117 -3.79 25.52 -12.69
CA LYS A 117 -2.42 25.81 -13.18
C LYS A 117 -1.52 26.35 -12.06
N GLY A 118 -2.04 27.24 -11.23
CA GLY A 118 -1.33 27.79 -10.08
C GLY A 118 -1.00 26.70 -9.04
N MET A 119 -1.97 25.84 -8.74
CA MET A 119 -1.77 24.70 -7.83
C MET A 119 -0.69 23.75 -8.36
N GLU A 120 -0.76 23.35 -9.65
CA GLU A 120 0.23 22.45 -10.27
C GLU A 120 1.66 23.03 -10.21
N ARG A 121 1.83 24.34 -10.48
CA ARG A 121 3.13 25.01 -10.37
C ARG A 121 3.65 25.04 -8.94
N ALA A 122 2.80 25.39 -7.98
CA ALA A 122 3.16 25.45 -6.57
C ALA A 122 3.58 24.09 -6.01
N VAL A 123 2.81 23.04 -6.35
CA VAL A 123 3.13 21.66 -5.94
C VAL A 123 4.46 21.19 -6.52
N LYS A 124 4.73 21.50 -7.80
CA LYS A 124 6.00 21.14 -8.43
C LYS A 124 7.20 21.74 -7.66
N VAL A 125 7.16 23.03 -7.36
CA VAL A 125 8.22 23.72 -6.61
C VAL A 125 8.33 23.19 -5.18
N ALA A 126 7.21 22.95 -4.50
CA ALA A 126 7.22 22.37 -3.16
C ALA A 126 7.86 20.96 -3.14
N VAL A 127 7.54 20.11 -4.13
CA VAL A 127 8.12 18.77 -4.26
C VAL A 127 9.61 18.81 -4.58
N GLU A 128 10.05 19.71 -5.47
CA GLU A 128 11.47 19.91 -5.77
C GLU A 128 12.22 20.31 -4.49
N ARG A 129 11.66 21.25 -3.72
CA ARG A 129 12.27 21.68 -2.45
C ARG A 129 12.28 20.58 -1.39
N LEU A 130 11.23 19.77 -1.26
CA LEU A 130 11.22 18.62 -0.36
C LEU A 130 12.37 17.65 -0.68
N ARG A 131 12.64 17.39 -1.96
CA ARG A 131 13.76 16.54 -2.39
C ARG A 131 15.12 17.16 -2.06
N GLU A 132 15.27 18.48 -2.22
CA GLU A 132 16.53 19.19 -1.89
C GLU A 132 16.88 19.13 -0.41
N ILE A 133 15.88 19.24 0.48
CA ILE A 133 16.09 19.18 1.94
C ILE A 133 16.09 17.73 2.48
N SER A 134 15.88 16.75 1.62
CA SER A 134 15.85 15.34 2.00
C SER A 134 17.23 14.86 2.43
N VAL A 135 17.28 14.08 3.50
CA VAL A 135 18.48 13.44 4.05
C VAL A 135 18.43 11.95 3.76
N ILE A 136 19.48 11.42 3.15
CA ILE A 136 19.57 9.99 2.81
C ILE A 136 19.61 9.13 4.08
N VAL A 137 18.88 8.02 4.05
CA VAL A 137 18.87 7.00 5.09
C VAL A 137 19.85 5.90 4.70
N ASP A 138 21.05 5.95 5.25
CA ASP A 138 22.19 5.12 4.87
C ASP A 138 22.72 4.24 6.02
N SER A 139 22.08 4.28 7.18
CA SER A 139 22.53 3.53 8.35
C SER A 139 21.39 2.78 9.04
N LYS A 140 21.74 1.65 9.68
CA LYS A 140 20.83 0.81 10.44
C LYS A 140 20.09 1.60 11.55
N ASP A 141 20.78 2.53 12.20
CA ASP A 141 20.19 3.36 13.26
C ASP A 141 19.13 4.31 12.70
N LYS A 142 19.37 4.93 11.53
CA LYS A 142 18.37 5.77 10.87
C LYS A 142 17.15 4.96 10.40
N ILE A 143 17.37 3.75 9.90
CA ILE A 143 16.28 2.82 9.53
C ILE A 143 15.42 2.50 10.76
N ALA A 144 16.07 2.15 11.89
CA ALA A 144 15.38 1.88 13.14
C ALA A 144 14.61 3.10 13.67
N GLN A 145 15.17 4.30 13.56
CA GLN A 145 14.48 5.55 13.94
C GLN A 145 13.21 5.78 13.11
N VAL A 146 13.29 5.64 11.80
CA VAL A 146 12.10 5.79 10.91
C VAL A 146 11.02 4.81 11.30
N GLY A 147 11.38 3.52 11.45
CA GLY A 147 10.44 2.48 11.85
C GLY A 147 9.82 2.73 13.23
N ALA A 148 10.62 3.18 14.19
CA ALA A 148 10.17 3.50 15.54
C ALA A 148 9.19 4.68 15.58
N ILE A 149 9.44 5.73 14.80
CA ILE A 149 8.55 6.89 14.70
C ILE A 149 7.22 6.51 14.05
N SER A 150 7.27 5.79 12.93
CA SER A 150 6.06 5.38 12.22
C SER A 150 5.21 4.41 13.06
N ALA A 151 5.84 3.47 13.76
CA ALA A 151 5.14 2.53 14.65
C ALA A 151 4.78 3.13 16.01
N ALA A 152 5.31 4.29 16.40
CA ALA A 152 5.31 4.81 17.76
C ALA A 152 5.83 3.77 18.80
N ASP A 153 6.81 2.95 18.38
CA ASP A 153 7.37 1.84 19.15
C ASP A 153 8.82 1.55 18.74
N GLU A 154 9.77 1.70 19.68
CA GLU A 154 11.21 1.50 19.43
C GLU A 154 11.55 0.03 19.12
N GLU A 155 10.82 -0.92 19.69
CA GLU A 155 11.06 -2.34 19.49
C GLU A 155 10.70 -2.74 18.06
N ILE A 156 9.59 -2.25 17.54
CA ILE A 156 9.18 -2.44 16.14
C ILE A 156 10.22 -1.87 15.18
N GLY A 157 10.71 -0.66 15.45
CA GLY A 157 11.77 -0.06 14.64
C GLY A 157 13.04 -0.92 14.58
N LYS A 158 13.43 -1.55 15.70
CA LYS A 158 14.57 -2.48 15.75
C LYS A 158 14.30 -3.74 14.92
N PHE A 159 13.10 -4.34 15.03
CA PHE A 159 12.75 -5.52 14.23
C PHE A 159 12.79 -5.22 12.72
N ILE A 160 12.27 -4.09 12.28
CA ILE A 160 12.30 -3.68 10.87
C ILE A 160 13.75 -3.48 10.40
N SER A 161 14.55 -2.76 11.17
CA SER A 161 15.95 -2.51 10.84
C SER A 161 16.77 -3.81 10.79
N GLU A 162 16.54 -4.74 11.72
CA GLU A 162 17.20 -6.03 11.73
C GLU A 162 16.72 -6.92 10.56
N ALA A 163 15.44 -6.88 10.23
CA ALA A 163 14.90 -7.58 9.06
C ALA A 163 15.56 -7.09 7.77
N MET A 164 15.62 -5.76 7.56
CA MET A 164 16.26 -5.16 6.39
C MET A 164 17.77 -5.46 6.33
N ASP A 165 18.45 -5.49 7.46
CA ASP A 165 19.88 -5.85 7.53
C ASP A 165 20.13 -7.31 7.10
N ARG A 166 19.21 -8.22 7.45
CA ARG A 166 19.34 -9.66 7.11
C ARG A 166 19.00 -9.98 5.67
N VAL A 167 17.97 -9.34 5.09
CA VAL A 167 17.51 -9.65 3.72
C VAL A 167 17.91 -8.60 2.69
N GLY A 168 18.52 -7.48 3.13
CA GLY A 168 18.85 -6.32 2.28
C GLY A 168 17.68 -5.34 2.14
N ASN A 169 17.99 -4.15 1.62
CA ASN A 169 16.99 -3.07 1.49
C ASN A 169 15.84 -3.44 0.54
N ASP A 170 16.13 -4.19 -0.51
CA ASP A 170 15.15 -4.69 -1.49
C ASP A 170 14.61 -6.09 -1.11
N GLY A 171 15.01 -6.59 0.05
CA GLY A 171 14.64 -7.92 0.52
C GLY A 171 13.17 -8.01 0.91
N VAL A 172 12.65 -9.23 0.86
CA VAL A 172 11.24 -9.50 1.20
C VAL A 172 11.08 -9.59 2.70
N ILE A 173 10.19 -8.76 3.24
CA ILE A 173 9.78 -8.80 4.64
C ILE A 173 8.27 -9.00 4.65
N THR A 174 7.79 -10.04 5.32
CA THR A 174 6.38 -10.35 5.52
C THR A 174 6.01 -10.24 7.00
N ILE A 175 4.74 -9.97 7.26
CA ILE A 175 4.21 -9.82 8.61
C ILE A 175 3.12 -10.86 8.78
N GLU A 176 3.30 -11.75 9.76
CA GLU A 176 2.40 -12.85 10.06
C GLU A 176 1.86 -12.77 11.49
N GLU A 177 0.66 -13.28 11.69
CA GLU A 177 0.08 -13.40 13.01
C GLU A 177 0.66 -14.60 13.75
N SER A 178 0.96 -14.44 15.03
CA SER A 178 1.49 -15.49 15.92
C SER A 178 0.51 -15.79 17.05
N GLN A 179 0.51 -17.03 17.52
CA GLN A 179 -0.19 -17.44 18.75
C GLN A 179 0.62 -17.10 20.02
N ALA A 180 1.86 -16.64 19.87
CA ALA A 180 2.69 -16.21 20.99
C ALA A 180 2.30 -14.81 21.46
N LEU A 181 2.70 -14.44 22.67
CA LEU A 181 2.50 -13.08 23.21
C LEU A 181 3.53 -12.11 22.64
N ASP A 182 4.74 -12.61 22.38
CA ASP A 182 5.87 -11.80 21.93
C ASP A 182 5.97 -11.76 20.40
N THR A 183 6.42 -10.62 19.88
CA THR A 183 6.77 -10.45 18.47
C THR A 183 8.18 -11.00 18.23
N THR A 184 8.37 -11.76 17.16
CA THR A 184 9.66 -12.37 16.81
C THR A 184 10.01 -12.16 15.35
N LEU A 185 11.32 -12.17 15.03
CA LEU A 185 11.84 -12.10 13.68
C LEU A 185 12.52 -13.41 13.30
N GLU A 186 12.08 -14.00 12.20
CA GLU A 186 12.70 -15.19 11.60
C GLU A 186 13.09 -14.89 10.15
N VAL A 187 14.15 -15.54 9.66
CA VAL A 187 14.48 -15.56 8.23
C VAL A 187 14.35 -16.99 7.73
N VAL A 188 13.55 -17.15 6.70
CA VAL A 188 13.23 -18.45 6.09
C VAL A 188 13.56 -18.45 4.61
N GLU A 189 13.75 -19.65 4.04
CA GLU A 189 13.89 -19.80 2.60
C GLU A 189 12.63 -19.28 1.90
N GLY A 190 12.80 -18.44 0.89
CA GLY A 190 11.66 -17.86 0.18
C GLY A 190 12.08 -17.00 -1.00
N MET A 191 11.11 -16.63 -1.81
CA MET A 191 11.34 -15.82 -3.02
C MET A 191 10.12 -14.97 -3.35
N GLN A 192 10.39 -13.77 -3.86
CA GLN A 192 9.37 -12.92 -4.51
C GLN A 192 9.62 -12.80 -6.00
N PHE A 193 8.54 -12.74 -6.78
CA PHE A 193 8.60 -12.39 -8.19
C PHE A 193 7.39 -11.53 -8.62
N ASP A 194 7.59 -10.72 -9.67
CA ASP A 194 6.67 -9.68 -10.14
C ASP A 194 5.59 -10.28 -11.06
N ARG A 195 4.74 -11.11 -10.51
CA ARG A 195 3.53 -11.65 -11.15
C ARG A 195 2.45 -11.83 -10.09
N GLY A 196 1.28 -11.29 -10.34
CA GLY A 196 0.13 -11.42 -9.45
C GLY A 196 -0.90 -12.42 -9.97
N TYR A 197 -2.02 -12.50 -9.26
CA TYR A 197 -3.11 -13.40 -9.60
C TYR A 197 -3.75 -13.06 -10.96
N LEU A 198 -4.20 -14.09 -11.68
CA LEU A 198 -4.84 -13.94 -13.00
C LEU A 198 -6.29 -13.44 -12.92
N SER A 199 -6.92 -13.52 -11.76
CA SER A 199 -8.28 -13.03 -11.54
C SER A 199 -8.46 -12.48 -10.14
N PRO A 200 -9.12 -11.32 -9.97
CA PRO A 200 -9.47 -10.77 -8.66
C PRO A 200 -10.34 -11.72 -7.81
N TYR A 201 -11.07 -12.63 -8.43
CA TYR A 201 -11.87 -13.63 -7.72
C TYR A 201 -11.03 -14.75 -7.07
N MET A 202 -9.71 -14.74 -7.27
CA MET A 202 -8.78 -15.67 -6.62
C MET A 202 -8.27 -15.16 -5.26
N VAL A 203 -8.64 -13.95 -4.83
CA VAL A 203 -8.25 -13.42 -3.52
C VAL A 203 -8.95 -14.17 -2.38
N SER A 204 -8.32 -14.22 -1.23
CA SER A 204 -8.89 -14.71 0.03
C SER A 204 -9.31 -13.55 0.95
N ASP A 205 -8.60 -12.42 0.85
CA ASP A 205 -8.90 -11.16 1.51
C ASP A 205 -9.31 -10.12 0.46
N THR A 206 -10.60 -9.82 0.41
CA THR A 206 -11.17 -8.86 -0.54
C THR A 206 -10.93 -7.40 -0.14
N GLU A 207 -10.64 -7.11 1.12
CA GLU A 207 -10.33 -5.76 1.59
C GLU A 207 -8.92 -5.36 1.15
N LYS A 208 -7.95 -6.26 1.34
CA LYS A 208 -6.55 -6.07 0.93
C LYS A 208 -6.27 -6.47 -0.51
N MET A 209 -7.22 -7.11 -1.19
CA MET A 209 -7.05 -7.69 -2.53
C MET A 209 -5.84 -8.63 -2.61
N VAL A 210 -5.72 -9.53 -1.64
CA VAL A 210 -4.62 -10.48 -1.49
C VAL A 210 -5.15 -11.92 -1.42
N ALA A 211 -4.41 -12.84 -2.01
CA ALA A 211 -4.64 -14.27 -1.85
C ALA A 211 -3.56 -14.87 -0.95
N ASP A 212 -3.96 -15.26 0.24
CA ASP A 212 -3.13 -15.99 1.20
C ASP A 212 -3.40 -17.49 1.12
N LEU A 213 -2.36 -18.29 0.96
CA LEU A 213 -2.41 -19.74 0.93
C LEU A 213 -1.51 -20.31 2.02
N ASP A 214 -2.09 -21.02 2.99
CA ASP A 214 -1.36 -21.67 4.08
C ASP A 214 -1.02 -23.12 3.72
N ASN A 215 0.25 -23.51 3.82
CA ASN A 215 0.76 -24.84 3.48
C ASN A 215 0.36 -25.34 2.08
N PRO A 216 0.46 -24.47 1.02
CA PRO A 216 0.01 -24.84 -0.32
C PRO A 216 0.93 -25.86 -0.98
N TYR A 217 0.36 -26.56 -1.95
CA TYR A 217 1.11 -27.18 -3.04
C TYR A 217 1.43 -26.13 -4.09
N VAL A 218 2.54 -26.33 -4.83
CA VAL A 218 3.00 -25.42 -5.88
C VAL A 218 3.23 -26.22 -7.17
N LEU A 219 2.43 -26.00 -8.16
CA LEU A 219 2.60 -26.52 -9.52
C LEU A 219 3.44 -25.53 -10.33
N VAL A 220 4.56 -25.98 -10.87
CA VAL A 220 5.48 -25.15 -11.65
C VAL A 220 5.62 -25.75 -13.05
N THR A 221 5.29 -24.97 -14.09
CA THR A 221 5.40 -25.40 -15.48
C THR A 221 5.76 -24.23 -16.41
N ASP A 222 6.53 -24.51 -17.46
CA ASP A 222 6.77 -23.60 -18.57
C ASP A 222 5.73 -23.73 -19.68
N LYS A 223 4.77 -24.63 -19.50
CA LYS A 223 3.68 -24.86 -20.46
C LYS A 223 2.53 -23.89 -20.25
N LYS A 224 1.76 -23.68 -21.30
CA LYS A 224 0.49 -22.98 -21.25
C LYS A 224 -0.61 -23.98 -20.84
N ILE A 225 -1.49 -23.57 -19.95
CA ILE A 225 -2.68 -24.35 -19.55
C ILE A 225 -3.87 -23.79 -20.32
N SER A 226 -4.32 -24.52 -21.35
CA SER A 226 -5.45 -24.09 -22.17
C SER A 226 -6.79 -24.53 -21.58
N ALA A 227 -6.84 -25.72 -20.99
CA ALA A 227 -8.04 -26.27 -20.38
C ALA A 227 -7.74 -26.96 -19.05
N VAL A 228 -8.69 -26.94 -18.12
CA VAL A 228 -8.53 -27.57 -16.78
C VAL A 228 -8.32 -29.08 -16.89
N GLN A 229 -8.80 -29.71 -17.97
CA GLN A 229 -8.63 -31.13 -18.24
C GLN A 229 -7.15 -31.55 -18.32
N GLU A 230 -6.26 -30.65 -18.73
CA GLU A 230 -4.81 -30.92 -18.82
C GLU A 230 -4.16 -31.13 -17.47
N ILE A 231 -4.73 -30.56 -16.41
CA ILE A 231 -4.24 -30.63 -15.02
C ILE A 231 -5.21 -31.36 -14.09
N LEU A 232 -6.28 -31.96 -14.64
CA LEU A 232 -7.34 -32.59 -13.84
C LEU A 232 -6.81 -33.66 -12.87
N PRO A 233 -5.91 -34.57 -13.29
CA PRO A 233 -5.40 -35.60 -12.38
C PRO A 233 -4.75 -35.02 -11.12
N VAL A 234 -3.90 -34.03 -11.27
CA VAL A 234 -3.22 -33.39 -10.12
C VAL A 234 -4.20 -32.55 -9.28
N LEU A 235 -5.23 -31.95 -9.89
CA LEU A 235 -6.26 -31.21 -9.13
C LEU A 235 -7.08 -32.15 -8.25
N GLU A 236 -7.45 -33.34 -8.74
CA GLU A 236 -8.18 -34.35 -7.95
C GLU A 236 -7.36 -34.79 -6.72
N GLU A 237 -6.05 -35.02 -6.88
CA GLU A 237 -5.15 -35.36 -5.76
C GLU A 237 -5.03 -34.21 -4.75
N VAL A 238 -4.93 -32.94 -5.21
CA VAL A 238 -4.84 -31.77 -4.35
C VAL A 238 -6.15 -31.55 -3.57
N VAL A 239 -7.30 -31.73 -4.24
CA VAL A 239 -8.61 -31.66 -3.58
C VAL A 239 -8.74 -32.76 -2.52
N ALA A 240 -8.33 -34.00 -2.83
CA ALA A 240 -8.34 -35.10 -1.87
C ALA A 240 -7.42 -34.84 -0.66
N ALA A 241 -6.31 -34.11 -0.85
CA ALA A 241 -5.41 -33.71 0.22
C ALA A 241 -5.92 -32.50 1.04
N ALA A 242 -7.02 -31.87 0.64
CA ALA A 242 -7.63 -30.69 1.26
C ALA A 242 -6.64 -29.52 1.48
N LYS A 243 -5.72 -29.29 0.55
CA LYS A 243 -4.72 -28.23 0.60
C LYS A 243 -4.90 -27.20 -0.49
N PRO A 244 -4.49 -25.94 -0.26
CA PRO A 244 -4.45 -24.94 -1.29
C PRO A 244 -3.45 -25.28 -2.40
N LEU A 245 -3.64 -24.71 -3.58
CA LEU A 245 -2.76 -24.87 -4.74
C LEU A 245 -2.37 -23.51 -5.32
N LEU A 246 -1.06 -23.28 -5.48
CA LEU A 246 -0.52 -22.23 -6.35
C LEU A 246 -0.16 -22.86 -7.69
N ILE A 247 -0.64 -22.30 -8.78
CA ILE A 247 -0.28 -22.67 -10.15
C ILE A 247 0.60 -21.57 -10.73
N ILE A 248 1.81 -21.93 -11.15
CA ILE A 248 2.75 -21.04 -11.85
C ILE A 248 2.96 -21.63 -13.25
N ALA A 249 2.39 -20.99 -14.28
CA ALA A 249 2.43 -21.47 -15.64
C ALA A 249 2.84 -20.36 -16.63
N ASP A 250 3.33 -20.71 -17.81
CA ASP A 250 3.63 -19.71 -18.84
C ASP A 250 2.42 -18.81 -19.11
N ASP A 251 1.28 -19.43 -19.34
CA ASP A 251 -0.03 -18.76 -19.40
C ASP A 251 -1.14 -19.70 -18.96
N VAL A 252 -2.28 -19.14 -18.55
CA VAL A 252 -3.49 -19.89 -18.26
C VAL A 252 -4.63 -19.22 -19.01
N GLU A 253 -5.26 -19.94 -19.96
CA GLU A 253 -6.34 -19.38 -20.77
C GLU A 253 -7.58 -19.06 -19.95
N GLN A 254 -8.38 -18.11 -20.43
CA GLN A 254 -9.55 -17.61 -19.72
C GLN A 254 -10.55 -18.71 -19.36
N GLU A 255 -10.69 -19.75 -20.20
CA GLU A 255 -11.57 -20.88 -19.93
C GLU A 255 -11.12 -21.68 -18.70
N ALA A 256 -9.80 -21.94 -18.60
CA ALA A 256 -9.22 -22.62 -17.45
C ALA A 256 -9.32 -21.73 -16.19
N VAL A 257 -9.00 -20.43 -16.29
CA VAL A 257 -9.14 -19.46 -15.19
C VAL A 257 -10.59 -19.42 -14.69
N ALA A 258 -11.56 -19.31 -15.58
CA ALA A 258 -12.99 -19.27 -15.21
C ALA A 258 -13.42 -20.53 -14.45
N THR A 259 -12.98 -21.70 -14.90
CA THR A 259 -13.28 -22.97 -14.23
C THR A 259 -12.65 -23.06 -12.85
N LEU A 260 -11.40 -22.64 -12.69
CA LEU A 260 -10.71 -22.58 -11.40
C LEU A 260 -11.42 -21.63 -10.42
N VAL A 261 -11.80 -20.44 -10.89
CA VAL A 261 -12.53 -19.43 -10.10
C VAL A 261 -13.89 -19.96 -9.64
N VAL A 262 -14.67 -20.58 -10.53
CA VAL A 262 -15.99 -21.15 -10.17
C VAL A 262 -15.85 -22.21 -9.07
N ASN A 263 -14.85 -23.07 -9.15
CA ASN A 263 -14.61 -24.10 -8.13
C ASN A 263 -14.15 -23.51 -6.79
N LYS A 264 -13.31 -22.47 -6.83
CA LYS A 264 -12.92 -21.73 -5.63
C LYS A 264 -14.12 -21.05 -4.96
N LEU A 265 -14.96 -20.34 -5.73
CA LEU A 265 -16.16 -19.67 -5.20
C LEU A 265 -17.19 -20.67 -4.63
N ARG A 266 -17.24 -21.89 -5.15
CA ARG A 266 -18.04 -22.99 -4.59
C ARG A 266 -17.44 -23.62 -3.33
N GLY A 267 -16.22 -23.20 -2.94
CA GLY A 267 -15.53 -23.77 -1.79
C GLY A 267 -14.98 -25.18 -2.01
N THR A 268 -14.91 -25.65 -3.27
CA THR A 268 -14.41 -27.00 -3.60
C THR A 268 -12.92 -27.12 -3.26
N PHE A 269 -12.12 -26.12 -3.59
CA PHE A 269 -10.71 -26.00 -3.19
C PHE A 269 -10.20 -24.56 -3.35
N ASN A 270 -9.14 -24.22 -2.59
CA ASN A 270 -8.51 -22.91 -2.65
C ASN A 270 -7.36 -22.95 -3.66
N VAL A 271 -7.47 -22.17 -4.73
CA VAL A 271 -6.50 -22.14 -5.83
C VAL A 271 -6.20 -20.70 -6.23
N VAL A 272 -4.93 -20.45 -6.56
CA VAL A 272 -4.47 -19.21 -7.19
C VAL A 272 -3.60 -19.58 -8.37
N ALA A 273 -3.81 -18.92 -9.50
CA ALA A 273 -2.98 -19.08 -10.69
C ALA A 273 -2.29 -17.74 -11.01
N VAL A 274 -1.00 -17.84 -11.32
CA VAL A 274 -0.13 -16.72 -11.70
C VAL A 274 0.65 -17.06 -12.97
N LYS A 275 1.05 -16.03 -13.72
CA LYS A 275 1.96 -16.24 -14.86
C LYS A 275 3.39 -16.42 -14.37
N ALA A 276 4.14 -17.23 -15.10
CA ALA A 276 5.56 -17.41 -14.86
C ALA A 276 6.33 -16.09 -15.04
N PRO A 277 7.29 -15.78 -14.15
CA PRO A 277 8.13 -14.59 -14.28
C PRO A 277 9.18 -14.74 -15.38
N GLY A 278 9.55 -13.63 -16.01
CA GLY A 278 10.53 -13.60 -17.09
C GLY A 278 10.00 -14.02 -18.45
N PHE A 279 10.91 -14.17 -19.44
CA PHE A 279 10.62 -14.54 -20.81
C PHE A 279 11.72 -15.46 -21.37
N GLY A 280 11.34 -16.36 -22.30
CA GLY A 280 12.28 -17.26 -22.97
C GLY A 280 13.09 -18.14 -22.00
N GLU A 281 14.39 -18.32 -22.27
CA GLU A 281 15.27 -19.16 -21.45
C GLU A 281 15.40 -18.67 -19.99
N ARG A 282 15.28 -17.36 -19.77
CA ARG A 282 15.28 -16.80 -18.39
C ARG A 282 14.07 -17.24 -17.60
N ARG A 283 12.89 -17.36 -18.23
CA ARG A 283 11.68 -17.87 -17.59
C ARG A 283 11.90 -19.29 -17.10
N LYS A 284 12.44 -20.17 -17.94
CA LYS A 284 12.76 -21.55 -17.55
C LYS A 284 13.72 -21.60 -16.36
N ALA A 285 14.76 -20.78 -16.40
CA ALA A 285 15.74 -20.72 -15.31
C ALA A 285 15.14 -20.25 -13.99
N ILE A 286 14.21 -19.27 -14.01
CA ILE A 286 13.51 -18.81 -12.80
C ILE A 286 12.50 -19.87 -12.30
N LEU A 287 11.78 -20.52 -13.21
CA LEU A 287 10.86 -21.62 -12.86
C LEU A 287 11.62 -22.79 -12.22
N GLU A 288 12.82 -23.10 -12.71
CA GLU A 288 13.68 -24.11 -12.09
C GLU A 288 14.14 -23.69 -10.68
N ASP A 289 14.49 -22.41 -10.49
CA ASP A 289 14.84 -21.88 -9.17
C ASP A 289 13.65 -22.00 -8.20
N ILE A 290 12.42 -21.71 -8.65
CA ILE A 290 11.20 -21.87 -7.85
C ILE A 290 10.92 -23.35 -7.54
N ALA A 291 11.07 -24.25 -8.50
CA ALA A 291 10.90 -25.67 -8.30
C ALA A 291 11.88 -26.22 -7.27
N ILE A 292 13.16 -25.85 -7.35
CA ILE A 292 14.20 -26.23 -6.39
C ILE A 292 13.88 -25.67 -5.00
N LEU A 293 13.50 -24.39 -4.90
CA LEU A 293 13.15 -23.74 -3.65
C LEU A 293 11.98 -24.42 -2.93
N THR A 294 10.98 -24.84 -3.68
CA THR A 294 9.76 -25.46 -3.14
C THR A 294 9.86 -26.99 -3.01
N GLY A 295 10.92 -27.59 -3.54
CA GLY A 295 11.11 -29.03 -3.58
C GLY A 295 10.19 -29.74 -4.58
N GLY A 296 9.71 -29.02 -5.58
CA GLY A 296 8.91 -29.55 -6.70
C GLY A 296 9.74 -29.92 -7.92
N THR A 297 9.06 -30.36 -8.96
CA THR A 297 9.62 -30.66 -10.27
C THR A 297 9.04 -29.67 -11.29
N LEU A 298 9.91 -29.05 -12.08
CA LEU A 298 9.47 -28.23 -13.22
C LEU A 298 8.89 -29.16 -14.31
N ILE A 299 7.61 -28.98 -14.62
CA ILE A 299 6.96 -29.73 -15.69
C ILE A 299 7.24 -29.01 -16.99
N THR A 300 8.11 -29.61 -17.82
CA THR A 300 8.61 -29.04 -19.07
C THR A 300 8.84 -30.14 -20.12
N ASP A 301 8.78 -29.75 -21.38
CA ASP A 301 9.09 -30.67 -22.50
C ASP A 301 10.56 -31.12 -22.48
N ASP A 302 11.46 -30.29 -21.98
CA ASP A 302 12.89 -30.64 -21.87
C ASP A 302 13.14 -31.88 -20.99
N LEU A 303 12.26 -32.13 -20.03
CA LEU A 303 12.29 -33.32 -19.19
C LEU A 303 11.35 -34.43 -19.68
N GLY A 304 10.67 -34.22 -20.81
CA GLY A 304 9.67 -35.15 -21.36
C GLY A 304 8.41 -35.29 -20.51
N LEU A 305 8.11 -34.27 -19.66
CA LEU A 305 6.96 -34.28 -18.76
C LEU A 305 5.76 -33.55 -19.40
N GLU A 306 4.58 -34.15 -19.38
CA GLU A 306 3.36 -33.52 -19.79
C GLU A 306 2.49 -33.16 -18.58
N LEU A 307 1.65 -32.11 -18.68
CA LEU A 307 0.75 -31.67 -17.61
C LEU A 307 -0.21 -32.77 -17.16
N LYS A 308 -0.67 -33.62 -18.08
CA LYS A 308 -1.58 -34.73 -17.77
C LYS A 308 -0.94 -35.83 -16.92
N ASP A 309 0.40 -35.91 -16.91
CA ASP A 309 1.18 -36.89 -16.15
C ASP A 309 1.59 -36.35 -14.77
N ALA A 310 1.26 -35.07 -14.51
CA ALA A 310 1.55 -34.43 -13.23
C ALA A 310 0.79 -35.10 -12.08
N ASN A 311 1.47 -35.31 -10.97
CA ASN A 311 0.91 -35.86 -9.75
C ASN A 311 1.43 -35.10 -8.51
N ILE A 312 0.83 -35.35 -7.36
CA ILE A 312 1.11 -34.64 -6.12
C ILE A 312 2.59 -34.73 -5.65
N THR A 313 3.30 -35.77 -6.06
CA THR A 313 4.72 -35.94 -5.69
C THR A 313 5.64 -35.02 -6.48
N MET A 314 5.20 -34.50 -7.61
CA MET A 314 5.92 -33.52 -8.44
C MET A 314 5.67 -32.10 -7.96
N LEU A 315 4.65 -31.87 -7.13
CA LEU A 315 4.33 -30.53 -6.63
C LEU A 315 5.32 -30.07 -5.57
N GLY A 316 5.74 -28.83 -5.69
CA GLY A 316 6.46 -28.14 -4.64
C GLY A 316 5.55 -27.85 -3.42
N LYS A 317 6.16 -27.45 -2.31
CA LYS A 317 5.48 -27.10 -1.06
C LYS A 317 6.11 -25.85 -0.47
N ALA A 318 5.28 -25.04 0.18
CA ALA A 318 5.74 -23.90 0.96
C ALA A 318 5.00 -23.84 2.31
N ALA A 319 5.52 -23.07 3.25
CA ALA A 319 4.79 -22.78 4.49
C ALA A 319 3.63 -21.83 4.22
N LYS A 320 3.89 -20.78 3.44
CA LYS A 320 2.88 -19.79 3.05
C LYS A 320 3.16 -19.24 1.64
N VAL A 321 2.10 -18.86 0.95
CA VAL A 321 2.20 -18.08 -0.30
C VAL A 321 1.24 -16.89 -0.20
N ASN A 322 1.75 -15.71 -0.51
CA ASN A 322 0.98 -14.48 -0.59
C ASN A 322 1.01 -13.96 -2.03
N VAL A 323 -0.16 -13.73 -2.62
CA VAL A 323 -0.28 -13.25 -3.99
C VAL A 323 -1.12 -11.98 -4.01
N THR A 324 -0.51 -10.89 -4.46
CA THR A 324 -1.17 -9.60 -4.71
C THR A 324 -1.53 -9.48 -6.19
N LYS A 325 -2.02 -8.32 -6.60
CA LYS A 325 -2.28 -8.01 -8.02
C LYS A 325 -1.01 -8.07 -8.88
N ASP A 326 0.13 -7.71 -8.32
CA ASP A 326 1.37 -7.51 -9.08
C ASP A 326 2.50 -8.46 -8.68
N ASN A 327 2.45 -9.04 -7.49
CA ASN A 327 3.53 -9.83 -6.91
C ASN A 327 3.06 -11.15 -6.31
N THR A 328 3.97 -12.14 -6.33
CA THR A 328 3.83 -13.42 -5.61
C THR A 328 5.03 -13.59 -4.69
N VAL A 329 4.78 -13.87 -3.41
CA VAL A 329 5.77 -14.16 -2.38
C VAL A 329 5.60 -15.60 -1.91
N ILE A 330 6.65 -16.41 -2.03
CA ILE A 330 6.72 -17.78 -1.48
C ILE A 330 7.56 -17.72 -0.20
N VAL A 331 7.00 -18.16 0.92
CA VAL A 331 7.61 -18.13 2.24
C VAL A 331 7.78 -19.56 2.75
N GLY A 332 8.97 -19.90 3.24
CA GLY A 332 9.27 -21.20 3.81
C GLY A 332 9.13 -22.32 2.78
N GLY A 333 9.79 -22.18 1.64
CA GLY A 333 9.91 -23.25 0.65
C GLY A 333 10.46 -24.53 1.28
N LYS A 334 9.93 -25.69 0.88
CA LYS A 334 10.29 -26.99 1.44
C LYS A 334 11.31 -27.73 0.56
N GLY A 335 12.10 -27.00 -0.22
CA GLY A 335 13.20 -27.53 -1.02
C GLY A 335 14.34 -28.08 -0.16
N ASP A 336 15.15 -28.93 -0.77
CA ASP A 336 16.37 -29.46 -0.17
C ASP A 336 17.45 -28.37 -0.13
N LYS A 337 17.99 -28.11 1.06
CA LYS A 337 19.00 -27.06 1.26
C LYS A 337 20.27 -27.27 0.42
N GLU A 338 20.72 -28.52 0.28
CA GLU A 338 21.90 -28.83 -0.53
C GLU A 338 21.65 -28.52 -2.01
N LYS A 339 20.43 -28.77 -2.51
CA LYS A 339 20.06 -28.42 -3.90
C LYS A 339 19.97 -26.90 -4.10
N ILE A 340 19.43 -26.16 -3.12
CA ILE A 340 19.36 -24.70 -3.14
C ILE A 340 20.78 -24.09 -3.14
N GLU A 341 21.67 -24.62 -2.27
CA GLU A 341 23.08 -24.20 -2.24
C GLU A 341 23.80 -24.49 -3.55
N THR A 342 23.63 -25.69 -4.10
CA THR A 342 24.20 -26.09 -5.38
C THR A 342 23.72 -25.17 -6.50
N ARG A 343 22.42 -24.85 -6.52
CA ARG A 343 21.86 -23.91 -7.51
C ARG A 343 22.44 -22.51 -7.35
N THR A 344 22.58 -22.04 -6.13
CA THR A 344 23.19 -20.75 -5.80
C THR A 344 24.65 -20.69 -6.33
N GLN A 345 25.42 -21.75 -6.16
CA GLN A 345 26.80 -21.82 -6.69
C GLN A 345 26.82 -21.83 -8.21
N GLN A 346 25.90 -22.55 -8.88
CA GLN A 346 25.77 -22.52 -10.34
C GLN A 346 25.50 -21.10 -10.86
N ILE A 347 24.56 -20.36 -10.23
CA ILE A 347 24.26 -18.98 -10.62
C ILE A 347 25.47 -18.07 -10.40
N LYS A 348 26.24 -18.25 -9.31
CA LYS A 348 27.49 -17.51 -9.07
C LYS A 348 28.55 -17.80 -10.13
N ALA A 349 28.69 -19.04 -10.56
CA ALA A 349 29.61 -19.39 -11.64
C ALA A 349 29.20 -18.72 -12.96
N LEU A 350 27.93 -18.80 -13.35
CA LEU A 350 27.39 -18.12 -14.54
C LEU A 350 27.60 -16.61 -14.47
N TYR A 351 27.42 -15.98 -13.30
CA TYR A 351 27.69 -14.57 -13.07
C TYR A 351 29.15 -14.20 -13.31
N ALA A 352 30.08 -15.05 -12.84
CA ALA A 352 31.52 -14.82 -13.02
C ALA A 352 31.97 -14.98 -14.49
N GLU A 353 31.35 -15.90 -15.23
CA GLU A 353 31.67 -16.18 -16.64
C GLU A 353 31.01 -15.20 -17.62
N SER A 354 29.89 -14.55 -17.21
CA SER A 354 29.15 -13.63 -18.08
C SER A 354 29.94 -12.35 -18.39
N SER A 355 30.06 -12.02 -19.67
CA SER A 355 30.65 -10.77 -20.16
C SER A 355 29.64 -9.67 -20.41
N SER A 356 28.33 -10.00 -20.42
CA SER A 356 27.22 -9.07 -20.62
C SER A 356 26.83 -8.43 -19.30
N GLU A 357 26.90 -7.12 -19.20
CA GLU A 357 26.52 -6.36 -18.01
C GLU A 357 25.04 -6.59 -17.65
N PHE A 358 24.18 -6.62 -18.65
CA PHE A 358 22.75 -6.91 -18.49
C PHE A 358 22.49 -8.34 -17.98
N ASP A 359 23.21 -9.35 -18.48
CA ASP A 359 23.05 -10.73 -18.00
C ASP A 359 23.60 -10.88 -16.58
N ARG A 360 24.70 -10.22 -16.27
CA ARG A 360 25.24 -10.17 -14.90
C ARG A 360 24.24 -9.56 -13.92
N GLU A 361 23.61 -8.44 -14.27
CA GLU A 361 22.55 -7.83 -13.44
C GLU A 361 21.42 -8.84 -13.18
N LYS A 362 20.93 -9.53 -14.21
CA LYS A 362 19.83 -10.51 -14.05
C LYS A 362 20.25 -11.76 -13.28
N LEU A 363 21.48 -12.20 -13.41
CA LEU A 363 22.02 -13.30 -12.59
C LEU A 363 22.18 -12.87 -11.12
N GLN A 364 22.56 -11.61 -10.88
CA GLN A 364 22.65 -11.05 -9.54
C GLN A 364 21.28 -10.94 -8.88
N GLU A 365 20.23 -10.49 -9.61
CA GLU A 365 18.86 -10.49 -9.13
C GLU A 365 18.38 -11.90 -8.73
N ARG A 366 18.63 -12.90 -9.56
CA ARG A 366 18.28 -14.29 -9.27
C ARG A 366 19.00 -14.81 -8.04
N LEU A 367 20.30 -14.52 -7.93
CA LEU A 367 21.12 -14.88 -6.79
C LEU A 367 20.57 -14.26 -5.50
N ALA A 368 20.26 -12.97 -5.52
CA ALA A 368 19.69 -12.27 -4.37
C ALA A 368 18.34 -12.88 -3.94
N LYS A 369 17.45 -13.17 -4.91
CA LYS A 369 16.14 -13.78 -4.65
C LYS A 369 16.23 -15.20 -4.08
N LEU A 370 17.20 -16.00 -4.52
CA LEU A 370 17.35 -17.39 -4.06
C LEU A 370 18.10 -17.51 -2.73
N SER A 371 19.10 -16.64 -2.49
CA SER A 371 19.96 -16.67 -1.32
C SER A 371 19.54 -15.72 -0.19
N GLY A 372 18.78 -14.69 -0.48
CA GLY A 372 18.38 -13.66 0.50
C GLY A 372 17.30 -14.13 1.49
N GLY A 373 16.49 -15.09 1.09
CA GLY A 373 15.36 -15.54 1.89
C GLY A 373 14.25 -14.50 2.05
N VAL A 374 13.35 -14.77 2.99
CA VAL A 374 12.26 -13.89 3.40
C VAL A 374 12.35 -13.66 4.90
N ALA A 375 12.40 -12.42 5.33
CA ALA A 375 12.26 -12.08 6.74
C ALA A 375 10.77 -12.09 7.12
N VAL A 376 10.43 -12.83 8.17
CA VAL A 376 9.06 -12.97 8.67
C VAL A 376 8.99 -12.36 10.05
N ILE A 377 8.25 -11.25 10.19
CA ILE A 377 7.93 -10.66 11.49
C ILE A 377 6.64 -11.33 11.98
N LYS A 378 6.77 -12.18 12.98
CA LYS A 378 5.65 -12.87 13.62
C LYS A 378 5.13 -12.01 14.77
N VAL A 379 3.96 -11.42 14.60
CA VAL A 379 3.36 -10.49 15.55
C VAL A 379 2.61 -11.26 16.62
N GLY A 380 2.97 -11.03 17.88
CA GLY A 380 2.28 -11.56 19.04
C GLY A 380 1.47 -10.51 19.77
N ALA A 381 0.35 -10.91 20.39
CA ALA A 381 -0.47 -10.07 21.27
C ALA A 381 -1.37 -10.90 22.18
N ALA A 382 -1.91 -10.28 23.24
CA ALA A 382 -2.78 -10.95 24.18
C ALA A 382 -4.22 -11.14 23.66
N THR A 383 -4.69 -10.29 22.77
CA THR A 383 -6.04 -10.31 22.20
C THR A 383 -6.02 -10.17 20.69
N GLU A 384 -7.04 -10.69 20.01
CA GLU A 384 -7.19 -10.58 18.56
C GLU A 384 -7.28 -9.12 18.09
N THR A 385 -7.93 -8.26 18.84
CA THR A 385 -8.04 -6.82 18.52
C THR A 385 -6.68 -6.13 18.59
N GLU A 386 -5.90 -6.40 19.62
CA GLU A 386 -4.53 -5.89 19.77
C GLU A 386 -3.61 -6.44 18.68
N LEU A 387 -3.74 -7.73 18.35
CA LEU A 387 -2.95 -8.39 17.31
C LEU A 387 -3.15 -7.70 15.95
N LYS A 388 -4.39 -7.45 15.57
CA LYS A 388 -4.74 -6.77 14.31
C LYS A 388 -4.20 -5.33 14.28
N GLU A 389 -4.38 -4.58 15.36
CA GLU A 389 -3.86 -3.21 15.48
C GLU A 389 -2.33 -3.18 15.39
N ARG A 390 -1.64 -4.05 16.14
CA ARG A 390 -0.18 -4.13 16.12
C ARG A 390 0.36 -4.53 14.75
N LYS A 391 -0.31 -5.46 14.07
CA LYS A 391 0.05 -5.88 12.70
C LYS A 391 -0.06 -4.72 11.71
N LEU A 392 -1.17 -3.98 11.70
CA LEU A 392 -1.34 -2.81 10.83
C LEU A 392 -0.26 -1.76 11.08
N ARG A 393 0.05 -1.49 12.35
CA ARG A 393 1.10 -0.54 12.74
C ARG A 393 2.49 -0.96 12.26
N ILE A 394 2.81 -2.26 12.30
CA ILE A 394 4.08 -2.80 11.76
C ILE A 394 4.10 -2.73 10.23
N GLU A 395 2.96 -2.99 9.56
CA GLU A 395 2.83 -2.85 8.10
C GLU A 395 3.11 -1.40 7.66
N ASP A 396 2.51 -0.42 8.33
CA ASP A 396 2.73 1.00 8.05
C ASP A 396 4.20 1.41 8.29
N ALA A 397 4.78 0.97 9.41
CA ALA A 397 6.16 1.26 9.75
C ALA A 397 7.15 0.65 8.75
N LEU A 398 6.89 -0.56 8.26
CA LEU A 398 7.71 -1.19 7.22
C LEU A 398 7.64 -0.42 5.90
N ASN A 399 6.44 -0.03 5.47
CA ASN A 399 6.23 0.74 4.24
C ASN A 399 6.87 2.12 4.33
N SER A 400 6.70 2.81 5.45
CA SER A 400 7.32 4.10 5.75
C SER A 400 8.85 4.00 5.74
N THR A 401 9.41 2.95 6.32
CA THR A 401 10.86 2.70 6.32
C THR A 401 11.40 2.44 4.92
N ARG A 402 10.71 1.64 4.10
CA ARG A 402 11.07 1.44 2.69
C ARG A 402 11.04 2.75 1.91
N ALA A 403 9.98 3.53 2.06
CA ALA A 403 9.87 4.84 1.42
C ALA A 403 11.01 5.80 1.82
N ALA A 404 11.46 5.73 3.08
CA ALA A 404 12.58 6.52 3.58
C ALA A 404 13.93 6.06 3.00
N VAL A 405 14.13 4.76 2.83
CA VAL A 405 15.34 4.23 2.19
C VAL A 405 15.41 4.62 0.71
N GLU A 406 14.25 4.65 0.02
CA GLU A 406 14.19 4.99 -1.41
C GLU A 406 14.47 6.48 -1.70
N GLU A 407 13.87 7.41 -0.95
CA GLU A 407 13.92 8.85 -1.26
C GLU A 407 14.45 9.72 -0.11
N GLY A 408 14.92 9.11 0.98
CA GLY A 408 15.38 9.84 2.16
C GLY A 408 14.25 10.32 3.07
N ILE A 409 14.62 11.14 4.04
CA ILE A 409 13.74 11.68 5.09
C ILE A 409 13.80 13.20 5.13
N VAL A 410 12.71 13.81 5.56
CA VAL A 410 12.58 15.26 5.83
C VAL A 410 12.17 15.48 7.28
N PRO A 411 12.29 16.71 7.83
CA PRO A 411 11.72 17.07 9.13
C PRO A 411 10.24 16.71 9.22
N GLY A 412 9.88 15.87 10.18
CA GLY A 412 8.55 15.31 10.31
C GLY A 412 7.52 16.24 10.95
N GLY A 413 6.34 15.67 11.26
CA GLY A 413 5.27 16.40 11.95
C GLY A 413 4.70 17.58 11.17
N GLY A 414 4.74 17.54 9.83
CA GLY A 414 4.30 18.62 8.95
C GLY A 414 5.28 19.79 8.85
N THR A 415 6.42 19.75 9.55
CA THR A 415 7.45 20.81 9.57
C THR A 415 7.98 21.10 8.18
N ALA A 416 8.38 20.06 7.43
CA ALA A 416 8.92 20.22 6.07
C ALA A 416 7.93 20.90 5.13
N LEU A 417 6.64 20.59 5.24
CA LEU A 417 5.59 21.21 4.41
C LEU A 417 5.45 22.71 4.65
N VAL A 418 5.60 23.18 5.89
CA VAL A 418 5.58 24.60 6.19
C VAL A 418 6.87 25.28 5.71
N GLN A 419 8.01 24.62 5.89
CA GLN A 419 9.32 25.19 5.53
C GLN A 419 9.52 25.36 4.02
N VAL A 420 8.88 24.53 3.18
CA VAL A 420 8.92 24.72 1.73
C VAL A 420 8.04 25.88 1.22
N ILE A 421 7.17 26.46 2.05
CA ILE A 421 6.33 27.60 1.69
C ILE A 421 7.19 28.78 1.20
N SER A 422 8.35 29.01 1.78
CA SER A 422 9.27 30.08 1.40
C SER A 422 9.72 30.01 -0.08
N GLU A 423 9.84 28.79 -0.63
CA GLU A 423 10.15 28.61 -2.07
C GLU A 423 8.91 28.83 -2.95
N VAL A 424 7.74 28.35 -2.49
CA VAL A 424 6.48 28.60 -3.20
C VAL A 424 6.12 30.09 -3.25
N GLU A 425 6.52 30.86 -2.24
CA GLU A 425 6.33 32.32 -2.17
C GLU A 425 7.11 33.10 -3.24
N LYS A 426 8.19 32.54 -3.76
CA LYS A 426 8.97 33.14 -4.86
C LYS A 426 8.28 33.03 -6.22
N LEU A 427 7.21 32.22 -6.31
CA LEU A 427 6.46 32.10 -7.53
C LEU A 427 5.60 33.34 -7.75
N GLU A 428 5.76 33.97 -8.90
CA GLU A 428 4.92 35.07 -9.36
C GLU A 428 3.97 34.58 -10.45
N ALA A 429 2.71 34.93 -10.33
CA ALA A 429 1.67 34.70 -11.31
C ALA A 429 0.63 35.86 -11.27
N ILE A 430 -0.32 35.86 -12.21
CA ILE A 430 -1.33 36.90 -12.32
C ILE A 430 -2.73 36.26 -12.22
N GLY A 431 -3.65 36.91 -11.51
CA GLY A 431 -5.06 36.52 -11.42
C GLY A 431 -5.27 35.17 -10.76
N ASP A 432 -6.06 34.31 -11.40
CA ASP A 432 -6.49 33.03 -10.82
C ASP A 432 -5.35 32.02 -10.65
N GLU A 433 -4.29 32.15 -11.43
CA GLU A 433 -3.09 31.33 -11.24
C GLU A 433 -2.39 31.67 -9.91
N GLN A 434 -2.28 32.97 -9.56
CA GLN A 434 -1.78 33.38 -8.26
C GLN A 434 -2.67 32.90 -7.12
N THR A 435 -3.98 32.85 -7.34
CA THR A 435 -4.95 32.29 -6.39
C THR A 435 -4.64 30.80 -6.13
N GLY A 436 -4.36 30.02 -7.19
CA GLY A 436 -3.97 28.63 -7.07
C GLY A 436 -2.69 28.42 -6.24
N ILE A 437 -1.67 29.26 -6.44
CA ILE A 437 -0.45 29.26 -5.63
C ILE A 437 -0.76 29.53 -4.16
N ASN A 438 -1.61 30.52 -3.87
CA ASN A 438 -1.99 30.89 -2.51
C ASN A 438 -2.79 29.78 -1.79
N ILE A 439 -3.63 29.04 -2.52
CA ILE A 439 -4.34 27.87 -1.99
C ILE A 439 -3.34 26.82 -1.49
N ILE A 440 -2.33 26.48 -2.30
CA ILE A 440 -1.31 25.50 -1.90
C ILE A 440 -0.51 26.02 -0.69
N LYS A 441 -0.06 27.26 -0.69
CA LYS A 441 0.63 27.86 0.46
C LYS A 441 -0.12 27.67 1.76
N LYS A 442 -1.44 27.88 1.73
CA LYS A 442 -2.29 27.75 2.90
C LYS A 442 -2.54 26.29 3.28
N ALA A 443 -2.70 25.40 2.29
CA ALA A 443 -2.89 23.98 2.51
C ALA A 443 -1.64 23.31 3.11
N LEU A 444 -0.43 23.76 2.79
CA LEU A 444 0.82 23.25 3.36
C LEU A 444 0.93 23.42 4.88
N GLU A 445 0.17 24.36 5.47
CA GLU A 445 0.10 24.53 6.93
C GLU A 445 -0.85 23.53 7.62
N ALA A 446 -1.79 22.92 6.87
CA ALA A 446 -2.89 22.16 7.45
C ALA A 446 -2.43 20.95 8.27
N PRO A 447 -1.43 20.13 7.89
CA PRO A 447 -1.00 18.99 8.68
C PRO A 447 -0.45 19.38 10.05
N VAL A 448 0.46 20.37 10.13
CA VAL A 448 1.01 20.82 11.42
C VAL A 448 -0.05 21.50 12.30
N ARG A 449 -1.00 22.21 11.67
CA ARG A 449 -2.14 22.78 12.40
C ARG A 449 -2.97 21.67 13.06
N GLN A 450 -3.28 20.62 12.32
CA GLN A 450 -4.06 19.51 12.84
C GLN A 450 -3.32 18.75 13.95
N ILE A 451 -2.00 18.54 13.83
CA ILE A 451 -1.19 17.94 14.89
C ILE A 451 -1.25 18.78 16.18
N ALA A 452 -1.13 20.09 16.05
CA ALA A 452 -1.22 21.01 17.18
C ALA A 452 -2.62 21.00 17.82
N GLU A 453 -3.68 21.03 17.02
CA GLU A 453 -5.06 20.95 17.47
C GLU A 453 -5.36 19.62 18.20
N ASN A 454 -4.88 18.48 17.67
CA ASN A 454 -5.01 17.18 18.31
C ASN A 454 -4.25 17.12 19.64
N ALA A 455 -3.20 17.94 19.79
CA ALA A 455 -2.45 18.11 21.04
C ALA A 455 -3.14 19.09 22.02
N GLY A 456 -4.22 19.76 21.61
CA GLY A 456 -4.89 20.78 22.43
C GLY A 456 -4.19 22.14 22.48
N LEU A 457 -3.36 22.43 21.45
CA LEU A 457 -2.54 23.62 21.36
C LEU A 457 -3.05 24.62 20.33
N GLU A 458 -2.69 25.90 20.48
CA GLU A 458 -3.04 26.95 19.51
C GLU A 458 -2.18 26.83 18.25
N SER A 459 -2.75 26.28 17.20
CA SER A 459 -2.05 25.96 15.95
C SER A 459 -1.47 27.19 15.22
N SER A 460 -2.12 28.34 15.35
CA SER A 460 -1.69 29.59 14.69
C SER A 460 -0.35 30.10 15.21
N VAL A 461 -0.11 29.98 16.51
CA VAL A 461 1.15 30.36 17.15
C VAL A 461 2.30 29.47 16.70
N ILE A 462 2.04 28.16 16.63
CA ILE A 462 3.03 27.17 16.21
C ILE A 462 3.43 27.40 14.74
N VAL A 463 2.47 27.57 13.85
CA VAL A 463 2.74 27.84 12.42
C VAL A 463 3.50 29.17 12.24
N ALA A 464 3.09 30.23 12.93
CA ALA A 464 3.80 31.52 12.83
C ALA A 464 5.28 31.38 13.20
N LYS A 465 5.57 30.72 14.34
CA LYS A 465 6.95 30.50 14.77
C LYS A 465 7.71 29.54 13.86
N LEU A 466 7.03 28.52 13.29
CA LEU A 466 7.67 27.56 12.39
C LEU A 466 8.16 28.20 11.08
N LYS A 467 7.54 29.29 10.63
CA LYS A 467 7.99 30.07 9.46
C LYS A 467 9.23 30.91 9.73
N GLU A 468 9.55 31.18 11.00
CA GLU A 468 10.68 32.04 11.41
C GLU A 468 11.92 31.22 11.82
N VAL A 469 11.77 29.94 12.21
CA VAL A 469 12.89 29.10 12.64
C VAL A 469 13.69 28.55 11.45
N GLU A 470 14.91 28.14 11.72
CA GLU A 470 15.81 27.54 10.73
C GLU A 470 15.23 26.24 10.14
N VAL A 471 15.59 25.94 8.88
CA VAL A 471 15.20 24.68 8.22
C VAL A 471 15.73 23.50 9.03
N GLY A 472 14.84 22.55 9.32
CA GLY A 472 15.15 21.39 10.15
C GLY A 472 14.70 21.53 11.61
N TYR A 473 14.52 22.76 12.12
CA TYR A 473 13.91 22.99 13.44
C TYR A 473 12.40 22.97 13.37
N GLY A 474 11.76 22.31 14.33
CA GLY A 474 10.31 22.17 14.37
C GLY A 474 9.76 21.97 15.77
N PHE A 475 8.46 21.79 15.86
CA PHE A 475 7.74 21.63 17.10
C PHE A 475 7.42 20.17 17.37
N ASN A 476 7.94 19.64 18.49
CA ASN A 476 7.60 18.31 18.99
C ASN A 476 6.27 18.38 19.77
N ALA A 477 5.18 17.96 19.17
CA ALA A 477 3.86 18.01 19.79
C ALA A 477 3.68 17.00 20.95
N ALA A 478 4.57 16.02 21.10
CA ALA A 478 4.55 15.10 22.24
C ALA A 478 5.08 15.74 23.51
N THR A 479 6.22 16.47 23.43
CA THR A 479 6.90 17.11 24.58
C THR A 479 6.64 18.62 24.65
N GLU A 480 6.03 19.22 23.62
CA GLU A 480 5.75 20.66 23.49
C GLU A 480 7.03 21.52 23.40
N GLU A 481 8.11 20.94 22.92
CA GLU A 481 9.41 21.58 22.78
C GLU A 481 9.76 21.88 21.32
N TRP A 482 10.63 22.90 21.13
CA TRP A 482 11.23 23.21 19.83
C TRP A 482 12.56 22.49 19.71
N VAL A 483 12.70 21.64 18.70
CA VAL A 483 13.85 20.73 18.55
C VAL A 483 14.34 20.69 17.10
N ASP A 484 15.61 20.27 16.92
CA ASP A 484 16.08 19.79 15.62
C ASP A 484 15.38 18.46 15.32
N MET A 485 14.45 18.48 14.36
CA MET A 485 13.53 17.37 14.10
C MET A 485 14.26 16.08 13.71
N ILE A 486 15.31 16.21 12.87
CA ILE A 486 16.07 15.04 12.41
C ILE A 486 16.89 14.44 13.57
N LYS A 487 17.55 15.27 14.37
CA LYS A 487 18.31 14.78 15.55
C LYS A 487 17.41 14.21 16.64
N ALA A 488 16.21 14.77 16.79
CA ALA A 488 15.21 14.24 17.72
C ALA A 488 14.52 12.97 17.20
N GLY A 489 14.85 12.52 15.99
CA GLY A 489 14.25 11.37 15.35
C GLY A 489 12.84 11.61 14.78
N ILE A 490 12.31 12.84 14.82
CA ILE A 490 10.98 13.19 14.31
C ILE A 490 11.09 13.46 12.81
N VAL A 491 10.89 12.42 12.01
CA VAL A 491 11.14 12.44 10.58
C VAL A 491 9.96 11.85 9.81
N ASP A 492 9.73 12.35 8.60
CA ASP A 492 8.78 11.78 7.65
C ASP A 492 9.55 11.33 6.38
N PRO A 493 9.20 10.20 5.75
CA PRO A 493 9.77 9.83 4.46
C PRO A 493 9.41 10.85 3.39
N THR A 494 10.41 11.27 2.61
CA THR A 494 10.23 12.24 1.52
C THR A 494 9.20 11.76 0.51
N LYS A 495 9.26 10.46 0.15
CA LYS A 495 8.31 9.83 -0.77
C LYS A 495 6.87 9.92 -0.27
N VAL A 496 6.63 9.69 1.02
CA VAL A 496 5.31 9.81 1.67
C VAL A 496 4.80 11.24 1.60
N THR A 497 5.61 12.19 2.07
CA THR A 497 5.22 13.61 2.15
C THR A 497 4.91 14.21 0.78
N ARG A 498 5.76 13.94 -0.25
CA ARG A 498 5.52 14.45 -1.60
C ARG A 498 4.33 13.79 -2.29
N SER A 499 4.14 12.47 -2.11
CA SER A 499 3.03 11.74 -2.71
C SER A 499 1.69 12.20 -2.14
N ALA A 500 1.63 12.40 -0.82
CA ALA A 500 0.46 12.98 -0.16
C ALA A 500 0.08 14.35 -0.75
N LEU A 501 1.07 15.24 -0.93
CA LEU A 501 0.84 16.57 -1.52
C LEU A 501 0.39 16.49 -2.98
N GLN A 502 1.03 15.65 -3.80
CA GLN A 502 0.71 15.50 -5.22
C GLN A 502 -0.69 14.91 -5.44
N ASN A 503 -1.03 13.84 -4.71
CA ASN A 503 -2.34 13.19 -4.83
C ASN A 503 -3.46 14.11 -4.32
N ALA A 504 -3.26 14.79 -3.20
CA ALA A 504 -4.21 15.77 -2.68
C ALA A 504 -4.48 16.90 -3.72
N ALA A 505 -3.44 17.46 -4.31
CA ALA A 505 -3.58 18.53 -5.28
C ALA A 505 -4.25 18.05 -6.59
N SER A 506 -3.93 16.85 -7.06
CA SER A 506 -4.54 16.26 -8.25
C SER A 506 -6.05 16.16 -8.10
N VAL A 507 -6.54 15.51 -7.05
CA VAL A 507 -7.99 15.33 -6.84
C VAL A 507 -8.67 16.65 -6.49
N SER A 508 -8.05 17.50 -5.67
CA SER A 508 -8.62 18.81 -5.30
C SER A 508 -8.80 19.71 -6.50
N SER A 509 -7.86 19.74 -7.45
CA SER A 509 -7.96 20.54 -8.67
C SER A 509 -9.10 20.08 -9.59
N LEU A 510 -9.35 18.77 -9.66
CA LEU A 510 -10.48 18.20 -10.38
C LEU A 510 -11.81 18.54 -9.68
N PHE A 511 -11.86 18.40 -8.36
CA PHE A 511 -13.02 18.79 -7.57
C PHE A 511 -13.42 20.24 -7.79
N LEU A 512 -12.46 21.17 -7.74
CA LEU A 512 -12.72 22.61 -7.94
C LEU A 512 -13.20 22.95 -9.35
N SER A 513 -12.86 22.13 -10.35
CA SER A 513 -13.33 22.31 -11.74
C SER A 513 -14.66 21.62 -12.03
N THR A 514 -15.27 20.95 -11.06
CA THR A 514 -16.56 20.26 -11.23
C THR A 514 -17.69 21.27 -11.31
N GLU A 515 -18.52 21.17 -12.36
CA GLU A 515 -19.69 22.04 -12.59
C GLU A 515 -21.02 21.32 -12.46
N ALA A 516 -21.03 20.01 -12.71
CA ALA A 516 -22.24 19.20 -12.59
C ALA A 516 -21.92 17.85 -11.94
N VAL A 517 -22.85 17.35 -11.16
CA VAL A 517 -22.79 16.03 -10.52
C VAL A 517 -24.04 15.24 -10.87
N VAL A 518 -23.88 13.99 -11.28
CA VAL A 518 -24.94 13.11 -11.72
C VAL A 518 -25.01 11.91 -10.78
N ALA A 519 -26.12 11.79 -10.05
CA ALA A 519 -26.36 10.69 -9.11
C ALA A 519 -27.44 9.74 -9.60
N ASP A 520 -27.34 8.48 -9.19
CA ASP A 520 -28.44 7.53 -9.30
C ASP A 520 -29.45 7.79 -8.19
N VAL A 521 -30.72 7.96 -8.55
CA VAL A 521 -31.81 8.05 -7.57
C VAL A 521 -32.30 6.64 -7.27
N SER A 522 -32.12 6.18 -6.05
CA SER A 522 -32.83 5.01 -5.55
C SER A 522 -34.32 5.39 -5.47
N LYS A 523 -35.17 4.76 -6.28
CA LYS A 523 -36.59 4.81 -6.00
C LYS A 523 -36.81 4.08 -4.68
N ASP A 524 -37.32 4.79 -3.67
CA ASP A 524 -37.98 4.13 -2.57
C ASP A 524 -39.06 3.21 -3.17
N GLU A 525 -38.81 1.92 -3.19
CA GLU A 525 -39.87 0.97 -3.49
C GLU A 525 -40.90 1.11 -2.38
N PRO A 526 -42.16 1.49 -2.69
CA PRO A 526 -43.17 1.58 -1.66
C PRO A 526 -43.27 0.19 -1.01
N MET A 527 -43.10 0.13 0.31
CA MET A 527 -43.34 -1.08 1.10
C MET A 527 -44.68 -1.68 0.67
N GLN A 528 -44.63 -2.84 0.03
CA GLN A 528 -45.86 -3.60 -0.24
C GLN A 528 -46.50 -3.91 1.10
N PRO A 529 -47.80 -3.56 1.32
CA PRO A 529 -48.47 -3.88 2.55
C PRO A 529 -48.49 -5.41 2.70
N GLN A 530 -47.90 -5.89 3.80
CA GLN A 530 -48.02 -7.30 4.19
C GLN A 530 -49.51 -7.65 4.30
N MET A 531 -49.99 -8.50 3.41
CA MET A 531 -51.32 -9.08 3.55
C MET A 531 -51.33 -9.91 4.84
N PRO A 532 -52.33 -9.73 5.74
CA PRO A 532 -52.47 -10.60 6.89
C PRO A 532 -52.75 -12.02 6.39
N MET A 533 -51.96 -12.97 6.85
CA MET A 533 -52.24 -14.39 6.64
C MET A 533 -53.55 -14.72 7.40
N MET A 534 -54.58 -15.15 6.67
CA MET A 534 -55.75 -15.82 7.22
C MET A 534 -55.41 -17.26 7.58
#